data_a940e0a88502d7f6bcac808eafaaa500
#
_entry.id   a940e0a88502d7f6bcac808eafaaa500
#
_cell.length_a   1.000
_cell.length_b   1.000
_cell.length_c   1.000
_cell.angle_alpha   90.00
_cell.angle_beta   90.00
_cell.angle_gamma   90.00
#
_symmetry.space_group_name_H-M   'P 1'
#
loop_
_entity.id
_entity.type
_entity.pdbx_description
1 polymer ?
#
loop_
_entity_poly.entity_id
_entity_poly.type
_entity_poly.pdbx_seq_one_letter_code
_entity_poly.pdbx_strand_id
1 'polypeptide(L)'
;MNDVSVPGHDEAPCETRTRPSDTMAALGVVQDGDPLLRRTARTFALPAEDADARRVVAALHAAAERIGRAQVFGKGMGVAAPQIGIDRAAALVRTSGTDEPVILLNPRVIEASEEVDEQYEGCLSFFDVRCRVPRALTIHVEHTDITGEKRITTFHRGMARLVAHEVDHLHGVLCRDHLPEGTAPIPVEQYRGTGRSWNYDDHT
;
A
#
# COMPACT_ATOMS: atom_id res chain seq x y z
N MET A 1 64.09 -25.01 10.60
CA MET A 1 63.34 -23.71 10.43
C MET A 1 62.45 -23.87 9.23
N ASN A 2 61.19 -24.28 9.47
CA ASN A 2 60.17 -24.38 8.42
C ASN A 2 59.16 -23.28 8.66
N ASP A 3 59.21 -22.30 7.77
CA ASP A 3 58.23 -21.22 7.72
C ASP A 3 56.96 -21.73 7.03
N VAL A 4 55.87 -21.80 7.77
CA VAL A 4 54.55 -22.17 7.23
C VAL A 4 53.75 -20.89 7.03
N SER A 5 53.76 -20.40 5.79
CA SER A 5 52.89 -19.30 5.36
C SER A 5 51.44 -19.76 5.37
N VAL A 6 50.60 -19.08 6.19
CA VAL A 6 49.15 -19.24 6.22
C VAL A 6 48.55 -18.44 5.03
N PRO A 7 47.74 -19.05 4.15
CA PRO A 7 47.06 -18.31 3.10
C PRO A 7 45.98 -17.38 3.70
N GLY A 8 46.04 -16.11 3.29
CA GLY A 8 45.02 -15.11 3.65
C GLY A 8 43.64 -15.51 3.14
N HIS A 9 42.65 -15.44 4.01
CA HIS A 9 41.25 -15.52 3.60
C HIS A 9 40.92 -14.25 2.83
N ASP A 10 40.74 -14.38 1.51
CA ASP A 10 40.01 -13.39 0.70
C ASP A 10 38.56 -13.39 1.16
N GLU A 11 38.20 -12.43 1.98
CA GLU A 11 36.79 -12.11 2.22
C GLU A 11 36.20 -11.56 0.90
N ALA A 12 35.36 -12.38 0.26
CA ALA A 12 34.54 -11.93 -0.86
C ALA A 12 33.72 -10.71 -0.44
N PRO A 13 33.59 -9.67 -1.27
CA PRO A 13 32.83 -8.51 -0.94
C PRO A 13 31.37 -8.92 -0.66
N CYS A 14 30.86 -8.57 0.52
CA CYS A 14 29.45 -8.72 0.91
C CYS A 14 28.63 -7.94 -0.12
N GLU A 15 28.04 -8.64 -1.10
CA GLU A 15 27.05 -8.06 -1.99
C GLU A 15 25.92 -7.52 -1.13
N THR A 16 25.83 -6.21 -0.97
CA THR A 16 24.73 -5.53 -0.28
C THR A 16 23.46 -5.78 -1.08
N ARG A 17 22.72 -6.81 -0.67
CA ARG A 17 21.44 -7.18 -1.28
C ARG A 17 20.49 -6.00 -1.11
N THR A 18 20.13 -5.34 -2.21
CA THR A 18 19.17 -4.23 -2.23
C THR A 18 17.86 -4.67 -1.58
N ARG A 19 17.42 -3.95 -0.55
CA ARG A 19 16.14 -4.28 0.13
C ARG A 19 14.96 -3.93 -0.76
N PRO A 20 13.84 -4.64 -0.64
CA PRO A 20 12.60 -4.30 -1.36
C PRO A 20 12.14 -2.85 -1.14
N SER A 21 12.28 -2.31 0.07
CA SER A 21 11.98 -0.90 0.38
C SER A 21 12.90 0.08 -0.34
N ASP A 22 14.19 -0.24 -0.53
CA ASP A 22 15.12 0.61 -1.27
C ASP A 22 14.69 0.72 -2.75
N THR A 23 14.17 -0.37 -3.31
CA THR A 23 13.59 -0.37 -4.66
C THR A 23 12.37 0.54 -4.73
N MET A 24 11.45 0.47 -3.76
CA MET A 24 10.28 1.35 -3.70
C MET A 24 10.67 2.82 -3.53
N ALA A 25 11.66 3.11 -2.69
CA ALA A 25 12.20 4.46 -2.53
C ALA A 25 12.78 5.02 -3.85
N ALA A 26 13.55 4.21 -4.58
CA ALA A 26 14.09 4.58 -5.89
C ALA A 26 12.99 4.83 -6.94
N LEU A 27 11.82 4.22 -6.77
CA LEU A 27 10.63 4.47 -7.59
C LEU A 27 9.83 5.70 -7.14
N GLY A 28 10.33 6.47 -6.16
CA GLY A 28 9.70 7.69 -5.67
C GLY A 28 8.57 7.45 -4.66
N VAL A 29 8.56 6.28 -4.00
CA VAL A 29 7.64 6.01 -2.90
C VAL A 29 8.24 6.51 -1.59
N VAL A 30 7.49 7.36 -0.89
CA VAL A 30 7.84 7.86 0.43
C VAL A 30 7.90 6.68 1.42
N GLN A 31 9.00 6.57 2.15
CA GLN A 31 9.23 5.44 3.06
C GLN A 31 8.83 5.76 4.49
N ASP A 32 8.55 4.70 5.25
CA ASP A 32 8.21 4.79 6.67
C ASP A 32 9.26 5.59 7.46
N GLY A 33 8.77 6.41 8.40
CA GLY A 33 9.56 7.41 9.10
C GLY A 33 9.38 8.84 8.56
N ASP A 34 8.88 9.01 7.33
CA ASP A 34 8.53 10.33 6.82
C ASP A 34 7.27 10.84 7.53
N PRO A 35 7.30 12.08 8.10
CA PRO A 35 6.15 12.64 8.82
C PRO A 35 4.90 12.85 7.94
N LEU A 36 5.04 12.90 6.61
CA LEU A 36 3.90 13.00 5.70
C LEU A 36 2.96 11.80 5.82
N LEU A 37 3.51 10.59 6.02
CA LEU A 37 2.73 9.35 6.17
C LEU A 37 1.94 9.26 7.49
N ARG A 38 2.19 10.20 8.43
CA ARG A 38 1.53 10.26 9.74
C ARG A 38 0.57 11.43 9.87
N ARG A 39 0.30 12.12 8.78
CA ARG A 39 -0.60 13.28 8.77
C ARG A 39 -1.89 12.93 8.04
N THR A 40 -3.00 13.53 8.48
CA THR A 40 -4.24 13.52 7.71
C THR A 40 -4.04 14.35 6.45
N ALA A 41 -4.26 13.75 5.29
CA ALA A 41 -4.13 14.40 3.98
C ALA A 41 -5.22 15.45 3.77
N ARG A 42 -4.87 16.55 3.11
CA ARG A 42 -5.80 17.64 2.82
C ARG A 42 -6.83 17.22 1.77
N THR A 43 -8.10 17.44 2.09
CA THR A 43 -9.21 17.22 1.14
C THR A 43 -9.19 18.25 0.01
N PHE A 44 -9.84 17.91 -1.10
CA PHE A 44 -10.10 18.84 -2.21
C PHE A 44 -11.43 19.56 -2.00
N ALA A 45 -11.46 20.86 -2.24
CA ALA A 45 -12.70 21.62 -2.36
C ALA A 45 -13.21 21.53 -3.82
N LEU A 46 -13.88 20.43 -4.15
CA LEU A 46 -14.41 20.20 -5.49
C LEU A 46 -15.80 20.87 -5.66
N PRO A 47 -16.10 21.41 -6.85
CA PRO A 47 -15.27 21.39 -8.08
C PRO A 47 -14.21 22.49 -8.17
N ALA A 48 -14.09 23.40 -7.20
CA ALA A 48 -13.20 24.57 -7.29
C ALA A 48 -11.71 24.19 -7.48
N GLU A 49 -11.27 23.03 -6.96
CA GLU A 49 -9.91 22.51 -7.07
C GLU A 49 -9.79 21.34 -8.07
N ASP A 50 -10.66 21.28 -9.10
CA ASP A 50 -10.68 20.17 -10.06
C ASP A 50 -9.35 20.03 -10.83
N ALA A 51 -8.71 21.14 -11.17
CA ALA A 51 -7.41 21.14 -11.84
C ALA A 51 -6.31 20.48 -10.96
N ASP A 52 -6.28 20.78 -9.66
CA ASP A 52 -5.35 20.14 -8.73
C ASP A 52 -5.67 18.65 -8.56
N ALA A 53 -6.95 18.29 -8.43
CA ALA A 53 -7.37 16.90 -8.33
C ALA A 53 -6.96 16.10 -9.58
N ARG A 54 -7.15 16.63 -10.80
CA ARG A 54 -6.70 15.98 -12.03
C ARG A 54 -5.19 15.80 -12.10
N ARG A 55 -4.42 16.79 -11.64
CA ARG A 55 -2.95 16.69 -11.54
C ARG A 55 -2.53 15.57 -10.59
N VAL A 56 -3.17 15.48 -9.43
CA VAL A 56 -2.88 14.43 -8.43
C VAL A 56 -3.27 13.05 -8.96
N VAL A 57 -4.43 12.91 -9.60
CA VAL A 57 -4.85 11.66 -10.24
C VAL A 57 -3.85 11.21 -11.30
N ALA A 58 -3.40 12.14 -12.17
CA ALA A 58 -2.37 11.82 -13.16
C ALA A 58 -1.04 11.36 -12.52
N ALA A 59 -0.64 11.98 -11.40
CA ALA A 59 0.55 11.57 -10.66
C ALA A 59 0.40 10.16 -10.04
N LEU A 60 -0.79 9.83 -9.51
CA LEU A 60 -1.11 8.48 -9.00
C LEU A 60 -1.03 7.43 -10.10
N HIS A 61 -1.61 7.70 -11.28
CA HIS A 61 -1.50 6.80 -12.44
C HIS A 61 -0.04 6.56 -12.84
N ALA A 62 0.73 7.64 -13.00
CA ALA A 62 2.14 7.55 -13.37
C ALA A 62 2.97 6.77 -12.33
N ALA A 63 2.69 6.93 -11.04
CA ALA A 63 3.32 6.18 -9.97
C ALA A 63 2.93 4.70 -10.03
N ALA A 64 1.64 4.40 -10.16
CA ALA A 64 1.13 3.04 -10.25
C ALA A 64 1.73 2.27 -11.44
N GLU A 65 1.85 2.92 -12.61
CA GLU A 65 2.51 2.32 -13.78
C GLU A 65 4.00 2.07 -13.54
N ARG A 66 4.72 3.05 -12.98
CA ARG A 66 6.15 2.93 -12.70
C ARG A 66 6.43 1.78 -11.73
N ILE A 67 5.65 1.69 -10.65
CA ILE A 67 5.75 0.65 -9.64
C ILE A 67 5.37 -0.71 -10.23
N GLY A 68 4.28 -0.78 -11.00
CA GLY A 68 3.79 -2.00 -11.63
C GLY A 68 4.74 -2.61 -12.68
N ARG A 69 5.60 -1.79 -13.33
CA ARG A 69 6.66 -2.29 -14.21
C ARG A 69 7.81 -2.94 -13.45
N ALA A 70 8.08 -2.47 -12.23
CA ALA A 70 9.18 -2.97 -11.41
C ALA A 70 8.78 -4.17 -10.53
N GLN A 71 7.49 -4.28 -10.17
CA GLN A 71 7.00 -5.28 -9.24
C GLN A 71 5.62 -5.81 -9.66
N VAL A 72 5.49 -7.13 -9.70
CA VAL A 72 4.20 -7.80 -9.95
C VAL A 72 3.40 -7.91 -8.65
N PHE A 73 2.14 -7.46 -8.67
CA PHE A 73 1.22 -7.52 -7.55
C PHE A 73 0.07 -8.51 -7.85
N GLY A 74 0.23 -9.77 -7.44
CA GLY A 74 -0.74 -10.83 -7.73
C GLY A 74 -2.13 -10.64 -7.08
N LYS A 75 -2.25 -9.76 -6.11
CA LYS A 75 -3.51 -9.45 -5.40
C LYS A 75 -4.12 -8.10 -5.77
N GLY A 76 -3.44 -7.37 -6.66
CA GLY A 76 -3.70 -5.97 -6.90
C GLY A 76 -2.77 -5.06 -6.11
N MET A 77 -2.90 -3.76 -6.34
CA MET A 77 -2.12 -2.72 -5.67
C MET A 77 -2.97 -1.48 -5.43
N GLY A 78 -2.62 -0.75 -4.39
CA GLY A 78 -3.08 0.59 -4.14
C GLY A 78 -1.91 1.56 -3.98
N VAL A 79 -2.17 2.84 -4.18
CA VAL A 79 -1.27 3.93 -3.88
C VAL A 79 -2.06 5.16 -3.45
N ALA A 80 -1.74 5.69 -2.28
CA ALA A 80 -2.29 6.93 -1.76
C ALA A 80 -1.37 8.12 -2.09
N ALA A 81 -1.93 9.31 -2.28
CA ALA A 81 -1.15 10.49 -2.63
C ALA A 81 -0.03 10.82 -1.62
N PRO A 82 -0.18 10.66 -0.30
CA PRO A 82 0.93 10.82 0.65
C PRO A 82 2.12 9.89 0.37
N GLN A 83 1.89 8.69 -0.15
CA GLN A 83 2.97 7.74 -0.50
C GLN A 83 3.81 8.19 -1.69
N ILE A 84 3.34 9.16 -2.46
CA ILE A 84 4.10 9.78 -3.56
C ILE A 84 4.46 11.24 -3.28
N GLY A 85 4.49 11.63 -2.00
CA GLY A 85 4.91 12.95 -1.55
C GLY A 85 3.87 14.05 -1.74
N ILE A 86 2.60 13.72 -1.96
CA ILE A 86 1.53 14.69 -2.22
C ILE A 86 0.54 14.70 -1.04
N ASP A 87 0.46 15.84 -0.32
CA ASP A 87 -0.46 16.04 0.80
C ASP A 87 -1.88 16.34 0.28
N ARG A 88 -2.55 15.34 -0.32
CA ARG A 88 -3.92 15.44 -0.81
C ARG A 88 -4.69 14.13 -0.61
N ALA A 89 -5.98 14.24 -0.31
CA ALA A 89 -6.84 13.10 -0.04
C ALA A 89 -7.29 12.42 -1.35
N ALA A 90 -6.38 11.68 -1.97
CA ALA A 90 -6.62 10.89 -3.17
C ALA A 90 -5.93 9.54 -3.09
N ALA A 91 -6.55 8.51 -3.63
CA ALA A 91 -5.98 7.17 -3.76
C ALA A 91 -6.38 6.53 -5.09
N LEU A 92 -5.50 5.65 -5.59
CA LEU A 92 -5.73 4.79 -6.73
C LEU A 92 -5.64 3.34 -6.25
N VAL A 93 -6.64 2.52 -6.58
CA VAL A 93 -6.66 1.08 -6.26
C VAL A 93 -6.97 0.29 -7.52
N ARG A 94 -6.22 -0.79 -7.74
CA ARG A 94 -6.41 -1.71 -8.85
C ARG A 94 -6.27 -3.15 -8.38
N THR A 95 -7.26 -3.99 -8.66
CA THR A 95 -7.15 -5.45 -8.44
C THR A 95 -6.43 -6.12 -9.60
N SER A 96 -5.91 -7.33 -9.36
CA SER A 96 -5.39 -8.17 -10.44
C SER A 96 -6.54 -8.58 -11.36
N GLY A 97 -6.39 -8.32 -12.66
CA GLY A 97 -7.38 -8.71 -13.69
C GLY A 97 -8.39 -7.63 -14.07
N THR A 98 -8.32 -6.41 -13.51
CA THR A 98 -9.08 -5.26 -14.00
C THR A 98 -8.16 -4.26 -14.69
N ASP A 99 -8.55 -3.79 -15.89
CA ASP A 99 -7.76 -2.82 -16.65
C ASP A 99 -7.91 -1.40 -16.11
N GLU A 100 -9.06 -1.07 -15.52
CA GLU A 100 -9.33 0.26 -14.99
C GLU A 100 -9.17 0.34 -13.48
N PRO A 101 -8.28 1.22 -12.99
CA PRO A 101 -8.16 1.47 -11.57
C PRO A 101 -9.34 2.29 -11.04
N VAL A 102 -9.69 2.06 -9.78
CA VAL A 102 -10.64 2.90 -9.04
C VAL A 102 -9.88 4.09 -8.47
N ILE A 103 -10.36 5.29 -8.78
CA ILE A 103 -9.87 6.56 -8.22
C ILE A 103 -10.83 7.04 -7.15
N LEU A 104 -10.30 7.35 -5.98
CA LEU A 104 -11.06 7.87 -4.85
C LEU A 104 -10.52 9.25 -4.48
N LEU A 105 -11.39 10.27 -4.52
CA LEU A 105 -11.10 11.62 -4.04
C LEU A 105 -11.87 11.87 -2.75
N ASN A 106 -11.19 12.40 -1.73
CA ASN A 106 -11.76 12.62 -0.40
C ASN A 106 -12.45 11.39 0.20
N PRO A 107 -11.90 10.16 0.07
CA PRO A 107 -12.61 8.97 0.53
C PRO A 107 -12.66 8.91 2.05
N ARG A 108 -13.76 8.36 2.56
CA ARG A 108 -13.99 8.09 3.98
C ARG A 108 -14.81 6.81 4.12
N VAL A 109 -14.35 5.85 4.91
CA VAL A 109 -15.16 4.69 5.31
C VAL A 109 -16.28 5.20 6.24
N ILE A 110 -17.52 5.01 5.83
CA ILE A 110 -18.70 5.45 6.58
C ILE A 110 -19.40 4.32 7.31
N GLU A 111 -19.21 3.09 6.83
CA GLU A 111 -19.76 1.88 7.44
C GLU A 111 -18.85 0.69 7.10
N ALA A 112 -18.76 -0.26 8.00
CA ALA A 112 -17.99 -1.49 7.84
C ALA A 112 -18.77 -2.67 8.44
N SER A 113 -18.67 -3.85 7.85
CA SER A 113 -19.29 -5.07 8.38
C SER A 113 -18.65 -5.47 9.71
N GLU A 114 -19.43 -6.15 10.55
CA GLU A 114 -18.92 -6.81 11.76
C GLU A 114 -18.07 -8.04 11.40
N GLU A 115 -18.33 -8.64 10.24
CA GLU A 115 -17.56 -9.77 9.73
C GLU A 115 -16.18 -9.29 9.28
N VAL A 116 -15.14 -9.88 9.85
CA VAL A 116 -13.74 -9.55 9.59
C VAL A 116 -12.94 -10.80 9.24
N ASP A 117 -11.85 -10.62 8.48
CA ASP A 117 -10.82 -11.64 8.34
C ASP A 117 -9.43 -11.06 8.62
N GLU A 118 -8.48 -11.95 8.89
CA GLU A 118 -7.09 -11.57 9.08
C GLU A 118 -6.23 -12.08 7.95
N GLN A 119 -5.61 -11.16 7.20
CA GLN A 119 -4.74 -11.48 6.10
C GLN A 119 -3.43 -10.68 6.18
N TYR A 120 -2.38 -11.18 5.51
CA TYR A 120 -1.14 -10.43 5.38
C TYR A 120 -1.26 -9.34 4.33
N GLU A 121 -0.97 -8.10 4.75
CA GLU A 121 -0.86 -6.91 3.90
C GLU A 121 0.60 -6.53 3.71
N GLY A 122 0.94 -6.05 2.52
CA GLY A 122 2.18 -5.33 2.24
C GLY A 122 1.88 -3.86 2.03
N CYS A 123 2.84 -3.01 2.35
CA CYS A 123 2.76 -1.57 2.10
C CYS A 123 3.94 -1.13 1.25
N LEU A 124 3.71 -0.28 0.25
CA LEU A 124 4.78 0.27 -0.60
C LEU A 124 5.78 1.10 0.20
N SER A 125 5.33 1.73 1.30
CA SER A 125 6.15 2.59 2.16
C SER A 125 7.02 1.84 3.17
N PHE A 126 6.86 0.52 3.33
CA PHE A 126 7.73 -0.37 4.11
C PHE A 126 7.65 -1.81 3.57
N PHE A 127 8.16 -1.98 2.36
CA PHE A 127 7.93 -3.16 1.53
C PHE A 127 8.70 -4.41 1.98
N ASP A 128 9.62 -4.26 2.94
CA ASP A 128 10.45 -5.35 3.50
C ASP A 128 9.67 -6.33 4.37
N VAL A 129 8.47 -5.95 4.84
CA VAL A 129 7.68 -6.74 5.79
C VAL A 129 6.23 -6.92 5.35
N ARG A 130 5.52 -7.81 6.05
CA ARG A 130 4.08 -8.02 5.92
C ARG A 130 3.44 -7.96 7.29
N CYS A 131 2.31 -7.26 7.38
CA CYS A 131 1.49 -7.12 8.57
C CYS A 131 0.26 -8.02 8.45
N ARG A 132 -0.03 -8.85 9.46
CA ARG A 132 -1.27 -9.61 9.52
C ARG A 132 -2.34 -8.76 10.17
N VAL A 133 -3.26 -8.24 9.37
CA VAL A 133 -4.21 -7.19 9.77
C VAL A 133 -5.64 -7.70 9.67
N PRO A 134 -6.49 -7.52 10.73
CA PRO A 134 -7.92 -7.72 10.65
C PRO A 134 -8.55 -6.61 9.80
N ARG A 135 -9.45 -6.97 8.89
CA ARG A 135 -10.23 -6.03 8.05
C ARG A 135 -11.65 -6.51 7.91
N ALA A 136 -12.59 -5.57 7.92
CA ALA A 136 -13.97 -5.85 7.57
C ALA A 136 -14.08 -6.41 6.14
N LEU A 137 -14.92 -7.41 5.95
CA LEU A 137 -15.14 -8.03 4.63
C LEU A 137 -15.94 -7.15 3.69
N THR A 138 -16.72 -6.21 4.22
CA THR A 138 -17.47 -5.22 3.43
C THR A 138 -17.29 -3.85 4.05
N ILE A 139 -17.02 -2.84 3.20
CA ILE A 139 -16.99 -1.44 3.60
C ILE A 139 -17.81 -0.58 2.65
N HIS A 140 -18.45 0.46 3.19
CA HIS A 140 -19.08 1.51 2.42
C HIS A 140 -18.22 2.77 2.50
N VAL A 141 -17.82 3.27 1.34
CA VAL A 141 -16.90 4.42 1.24
C VAL A 141 -17.63 5.58 0.58
N GLU A 142 -17.78 6.68 1.32
CA GLU A 142 -18.16 7.97 0.74
C GLU A 142 -16.92 8.57 0.10
N HIS A 143 -17.02 9.03 -1.14
CA HIS A 143 -15.99 9.76 -1.85
C HIS A 143 -16.63 10.80 -2.77
N THR A 144 -15.84 11.70 -3.34
CA THR A 144 -16.32 12.69 -4.29
C THR A 144 -15.80 12.37 -5.69
N ASP A 145 -16.60 12.66 -6.72
CA ASP A 145 -16.10 12.71 -8.08
C ASP A 145 -15.49 14.10 -8.39
N ILE A 146 -14.94 14.24 -9.60
CA ILE A 146 -14.26 15.47 -10.02
C ILE A 146 -15.20 16.70 -10.11
N THR A 147 -16.50 16.47 -10.20
CA THR A 147 -17.52 17.54 -10.22
C THR A 147 -17.91 17.98 -8.81
N GLY A 148 -17.44 17.27 -7.78
CA GLY A 148 -17.78 17.50 -6.36
C GLY A 148 -19.02 16.74 -5.91
N GLU A 149 -19.62 15.90 -6.79
CA GLU A 149 -20.74 15.06 -6.39
C GLU A 149 -20.28 13.96 -5.44
N LYS A 150 -21.01 13.80 -4.35
CA LYS A 150 -20.76 12.72 -3.38
C LYS A 150 -21.32 11.41 -3.89
N ARG A 151 -20.52 10.35 -3.75
CA ARG A 151 -20.87 8.99 -4.11
C ARG A 151 -20.57 8.06 -2.93
N ILE A 152 -21.36 7.01 -2.81
CA ILE A 152 -21.09 5.91 -1.88
C ILE A 152 -20.86 4.66 -2.71
N THR A 153 -19.71 4.04 -2.54
CA THR A 153 -19.35 2.79 -3.21
C THR A 153 -19.13 1.72 -2.16
N THR A 154 -19.71 0.55 -2.40
CA THR A 154 -19.50 -0.64 -1.56
C THR A 154 -18.38 -1.47 -2.13
N PHE A 155 -17.43 -1.83 -1.28
CA PHE A 155 -16.33 -2.74 -1.61
C PHE A 155 -16.39 -4.00 -0.75
N HIS A 156 -15.98 -5.12 -1.34
CA HIS A 156 -16.04 -6.43 -0.68
C HIS A 156 -14.68 -7.11 -0.67
N ARG A 157 -14.40 -7.92 0.37
CA ARG A 157 -13.27 -8.85 0.46
C ARG A 157 -11.91 -8.18 0.14
N GLY A 158 -11.17 -8.69 -0.86
CA GLY A 158 -9.86 -8.17 -1.23
C GLY A 158 -9.87 -6.71 -1.67
N MET A 159 -10.93 -6.26 -2.36
CA MET A 159 -11.07 -4.85 -2.74
C MET A 159 -11.36 -3.98 -1.51
N ALA A 160 -12.21 -4.43 -0.58
CA ALA A 160 -12.44 -3.71 0.68
C ALA A 160 -11.14 -3.53 1.47
N ARG A 161 -10.31 -4.58 1.54
CA ARG A 161 -8.99 -4.56 2.19
C ARG A 161 -8.04 -3.55 1.54
N LEU A 162 -7.91 -3.56 0.21
CA LEU A 162 -7.05 -2.63 -0.52
C LEU A 162 -7.51 -1.18 -0.31
N VAL A 163 -8.82 -0.92 -0.48
CA VAL A 163 -9.38 0.43 -0.29
C VAL A 163 -9.22 0.91 1.15
N ALA A 164 -9.48 0.06 2.15
CA ALA A 164 -9.30 0.42 3.55
C ALA A 164 -7.84 0.77 3.86
N HIS A 165 -6.87 0.02 3.30
CA HIS A 165 -5.44 0.30 3.42
C HIS A 165 -5.08 1.69 2.86
N GLU A 166 -5.60 2.05 1.69
CA GLU A 166 -5.31 3.35 1.09
C GLU A 166 -6.02 4.50 1.83
N VAL A 167 -7.24 4.27 2.32
CA VAL A 167 -7.94 5.26 3.16
C VAL A 167 -7.20 5.50 4.47
N ASP A 168 -6.61 4.47 5.09
CA ASP A 168 -5.77 4.61 6.27
C ASP A 168 -4.60 5.57 6.01
N HIS A 169 -3.89 5.41 4.88
CA HIS A 169 -2.81 6.32 4.50
C HIS A 169 -3.25 7.79 4.43
N LEU A 170 -4.50 8.05 3.99
CA LEU A 170 -5.05 9.40 3.94
C LEU A 170 -5.38 9.98 5.33
N HIS A 171 -5.47 9.12 6.34
CA HIS A 171 -5.68 9.51 7.73
C HIS A 171 -4.39 9.43 8.59
N GLY A 172 -3.25 9.17 7.99
CA GLY A 172 -1.96 9.04 8.68
C GLY A 172 -1.82 7.73 9.47
N VAL A 173 -2.63 6.72 9.14
CA VAL A 173 -2.61 5.38 9.74
C VAL A 173 -1.87 4.43 8.80
N LEU A 174 -1.05 3.56 9.36
CA LEU A 174 -0.33 2.53 8.62
C LEU A 174 -0.85 1.15 9.02
N CYS A 175 -0.76 0.17 8.12
CA CYS A 175 -1.29 -1.17 8.41
C CYS A 175 -0.65 -1.83 9.64
N ARG A 176 0.56 -1.44 10.03
CA ARG A 176 1.18 -1.90 11.29
C ARG A 176 0.48 -1.39 12.56
N ASP A 177 -0.28 -0.28 12.45
CA ASP A 177 -1.02 0.28 13.59
C ASP A 177 -2.28 -0.56 13.92
N HIS A 178 -2.68 -1.44 13.00
CA HIS A 178 -3.76 -2.42 13.18
C HIS A 178 -3.28 -3.79 13.66
N LEU A 179 -1.98 -3.95 13.91
CA LEU A 179 -1.48 -5.24 14.41
C LEU A 179 -2.07 -5.53 15.79
N PRO A 180 -2.59 -6.74 16.02
CA PRO A 180 -3.00 -7.18 17.35
C PRO A 180 -1.86 -7.06 18.36
N GLU A 181 -2.19 -6.75 19.61
CA GLU A 181 -1.22 -6.65 20.70
C GLU A 181 -0.34 -7.91 20.80
N GLY A 182 0.96 -7.71 20.97
CA GLY A 182 1.93 -8.82 21.04
C GLY A 182 2.31 -9.44 19.69
N THR A 183 1.78 -8.93 18.57
CA THR A 183 2.18 -9.39 17.23
C THR A 183 3.19 -8.42 16.59
N ALA A 184 3.96 -8.92 15.63
CA ALA A 184 4.94 -8.14 14.88
C ALA A 184 4.82 -8.42 13.37
N PRO A 185 5.23 -7.46 12.52
CA PRO A 185 5.39 -7.73 11.10
C PRO A 185 6.38 -8.86 10.85
N ILE A 186 6.17 -9.64 9.80
CA ILE A 186 7.13 -10.67 9.37
C ILE A 186 7.93 -10.19 8.16
N PRO A 187 9.21 -10.59 8.00
CA PRO A 187 9.98 -10.32 6.80
C PRO A 187 9.30 -10.86 5.54
N VAL A 188 9.41 -10.13 4.43
CA VAL A 188 8.79 -10.53 3.16
C VAL A 188 9.32 -11.87 2.63
N GLU A 189 10.56 -12.21 2.94
CA GLU A 189 11.17 -13.50 2.62
C GLU A 189 10.46 -14.65 3.33
N GLN A 190 10.12 -14.46 4.60
CA GLN A 190 9.36 -15.43 5.39
C GLN A 190 7.95 -15.60 4.85
N TYR A 191 7.30 -14.49 4.44
CA TYR A 191 5.97 -14.53 3.84
C TYR A 191 5.96 -15.32 2.52
N ARG A 192 6.97 -15.14 1.65
CA ARG A 192 7.11 -15.90 0.39
C ARG A 192 7.19 -17.40 0.64
N GLY A 193 7.80 -17.81 1.75
CA GLY A 193 7.86 -19.20 2.17
C GLY A 193 6.52 -19.77 2.65
N THR A 194 5.55 -18.96 3.06
CA THR A 194 4.24 -19.45 3.55
C THR A 194 3.27 -19.82 2.43
N GLY A 195 3.52 -19.41 1.18
CA GLY A 195 2.71 -19.71 0.00
C GLY A 195 1.25 -19.22 0.05
N ARG A 196 0.86 -18.49 1.10
CA ARG A 196 -0.53 -18.07 1.29
C ARG A 196 -0.86 -16.85 0.44
N SER A 197 -1.71 -17.05 -0.57
CA SER A 197 -2.46 -15.98 -1.22
C SER A 197 -3.69 -15.59 -0.38
N TRP A 198 -4.31 -14.44 -0.67
CA TRP A 198 -5.64 -14.15 -0.13
C TRP A 198 -6.63 -15.10 -0.79
N ASN A 199 -7.05 -16.10 -0.07
CA ASN A 199 -8.12 -16.97 -0.52
C ASN A 199 -9.41 -16.41 0.05
N TYR A 200 -10.15 -15.76 -0.80
CA TYR A 200 -11.58 -15.59 -0.63
C TYR A 200 -12.22 -16.69 -1.47
N ASP A 201 -12.46 -17.84 -0.86
CA ASP A 201 -13.21 -18.88 -1.54
C ASP A 201 -14.54 -18.30 -1.99
N ASP A 202 -14.83 -18.38 -3.28
CA ASP A 202 -16.12 -18.07 -3.87
C ASP A 202 -17.13 -19.16 -3.45
N HIS A 203 -17.51 -19.14 -2.17
CA HIS A 203 -18.70 -19.82 -1.71
C HIS A 203 -19.87 -18.86 -1.90
N THR A 204 -20.48 -18.99 -3.07
CA THR A 204 -21.82 -18.51 -3.42
C THR A 204 -22.83 -18.88 -2.36
#